data_606b1f22c2066ed08fbbd35989dabc01
#
_entry.id   606b1f22c2066ed08fbbd35989dabc01
#
_cell.length_a   1.000
_cell.length_b   1.000
_cell.length_c   1.000
_cell.angle_alpha   90.00
_cell.angle_beta   90.00
_cell.angle_gamma   90.00
#
_symmetry.space_group_name_H-M   'P 1'
#
loop_
_entity.id
_entity.type
_entity.pdbx_description
1 polymer ?
#
loop_
_entity_poly.entity_id
_entity_poly.type
_entity_poly.pdbx_seq_one_letter_code
_entity_poly.pdbx_strand_id
1 'polypeptide(L)'
;VYLGYKYKFDDKFSAKITYDIGKNDAGSNHTALVKIAQLDYKINPSIKISMGLIGGKQYKDQENHWGYRYIYKMLQDEHKFGPSADLGINAEFKISKKLLANLFVVNGEGYKNLQDEDGSQRFGMSLIYNPLKKLTTKFYYDTHASENSKSLNNIAFFAGYKADSWRIGAEYNKMENGANYKTAIDDHNL
;
A
#
# COMPACT_ATOMS: atom_id res chain seq x y z
N VAL A 1 3.80 3.83 -17.49
CA VAL A 1 4.51 2.56 -17.81
C VAL A 1 5.43 2.21 -16.66
N TYR A 2 5.47 0.91 -16.26
CA TYR A 2 6.37 0.45 -15.22
C TYR A 2 7.54 -0.34 -15.84
N LEU A 3 8.76 0.00 -15.42
CA LEU A 3 9.98 -0.76 -15.70
C LEU A 3 10.58 -1.20 -14.37
N GLY A 4 10.78 -2.50 -14.17
CA GLY A 4 11.27 -2.99 -12.89
C GLY A 4 12.26 -4.14 -13.03
N TYR A 5 13.11 -4.26 -12.02
CA TYR A 5 14.07 -5.34 -11.89
C TYR A 5 14.01 -5.89 -10.46
N LYS A 6 14.16 -7.20 -10.33
CA LYS A 6 14.26 -7.90 -9.06
C LYS A 6 15.50 -8.78 -9.07
N TYR A 7 16.27 -8.68 -7.99
CA TYR A 7 17.47 -9.48 -7.79
C TYR A 7 17.39 -10.26 -6.48
N LYS A 8 17.79 -11.51 -6.51
CA LYS A 8 17.91 -12.37 -5.34
C LYS A 8 19.40 -12.56 -5.05
N PHE A 9 19.89 -12.03 -3.94
CA PHE A 9 21.29 -12.16 -3.53
C PHE A 9 21.56 -13.56 -2.99
N ASP A 10 20.65 -14.04 -2.14
CA ASP A 10 20.67 -15.37 -1.53
C ASP A 10 19.24 -15.80 -1.11
N ASP A 11 19.11 -16.81 -0.26
CA ASP A 11 17.79 -17.27 0.21
C ASP A 11 17.11 -16.34 1.22
N LYS A 12 17.88 -15.42 1.84
CA LYS A 12 17.40 -14.45 2.81
C LYS A 12 17.21 -13.05 2.22
N PHE A 13 18.09 -12.62 1.31
CA PHE A 13 18.10 -11.25 0.79
C PHE A 13 17.65 -11.17 -0.67
N SER A 14 16.78 -10.22 -0.96
CA SER A 14 16.45 -9.82 -2.34
C SER A 14 16.16 -8.34 -2.42
N ALA A 15 16.45 -7.74 -3.57
CA ALA A 15 16.13 -6.33 -3.84
C ALA A 15 15.17 -6.23 -5.02
N LYS A 16 14.41 -5.14 -5.04
CA LYS A 16 13.50 -4.79 -6.12
C LYS A 16 13.59 -3.29 -6.39
N ILE A 17 13.74 -2.93 -7.66
CA ILE A 17 13.56 -1.56 -8.13
C ILE A 17 12.43 -1.52 -9.15
N THR A 18 11.63 -0.46 -9.15
CA THR A 18 10.58 -0.23 -10.15
C THR A 18 10.51 1.26 -10.43
N TYR A 19 10.61 1.62 -11.70
CA TYR A 19 10.37 2.97 -12.20
C TYR A 19 8.91 3.11 -12.66
N ASP A 20 8.30 4.23 -12.36
CA ASP A 20 7.04 4.70 -12.94
C ASP A 20 7.37 5.76 -13.98
N ILE A 21 7.11 5.46 -15.24
CA ILE A 21 7.44 6.33 -16.38
C ILE A 21 6.14 6.91 -16.94
N GLY A 22 6.03 8.23 -16.93
CA GLY A 22 4.82 8.92 -17.37
C GLY A 22 4.96 10.44 -17.30
N LYS A 23 3.85 11.14 -17.38
CA LYS A 23 3.80 12.58 -17.14
C LYS A 23 4.10 12.90 -15.68
N ASN A 24 4.86 13.96 -15.45
CA ASN A 24 4.96 14.60 -14.14
C ASN A 24 3.98 15.79 -14.03
N ASP A 25 3.86 16.35 -12.84
CA ASP A 25 2.97 17.47 -12.55
C ASP A 25 3.40 18.79 -13.26
N ALA A 26 4.68 18.89 -13.66
CA ALA A 26 5.21 20.00 -14.46
C ALA A 26 4.96 19.82 -15.98
N GLY A 27 4.24 18.76 -16.39
CA GLY A 27 3.85 18.54 -17.79
C GLY A 27 4.88 17.81 -18.66
N SER A 28 6.03 17.41 -18.12
CA SER A 28 7.03 16.62 -18.85
C SER A 28 6.51 15.22 -19.18
N ASN A 29 6.55 14.82 -20.44
CA ASN A 29 5.85 13.61 -20.94
C ASN A 29 6.54 12.28 -20.58
N HIS A 30 7.85 12.26 -20.31
CA HIS A 30 8.63 11.02 -20.12
C HIS A 30 9.53 11.14 -18.87
N THR A 31 8.93 11.46 -17.73
CA THR A 31 9.65 11.46 -16.46
C THR A 31 9.65 10.06 -15.85
N ALA A 32 10.80 9.59 -15.43
CA ALA A 32 10.96 8.34 -14.70
C ALA A 32 11.11 8.64 -13.20
N LEU A 33 10.12 8.23 -12.40
CA LEU A 33 10.16 8.30 -10.95
C LEU A 33 10.50 6.92 -10.37
N VAL A 34 11.33 6.86 -9.35
CA VAL A 34 11.55 5.62 -8.59
C VAL A 34 10.30 5.37 -7.76
N LYS A 35 9.54 4.33 -8.10
CA LYS A 35 8.34 3.93 -7.37
C LYS A 35 8.64 2.93 -6.26
N ILE A 36 9.52 1.99 -6.54
CA ILE A 36 9.98 0.99 -5.58
C ILE A 36 11.50 0.95 -5.61
N ALA A 37 12.13 1.04 -4.45
CA ALA A 37 13.54 0.74 -4.20
C ALA A 37 13.60 0.01 -2.86
N GLN A 38 13.37 -1.30 -2.88
CA GLN A 38 13.05 -2.12 -1.72
C GLN A 38 14.09 -3.21 -1.52
N LEU A 39 14.58 -3.36 -0.31
CA LEU A 39 15.32 -4.52 0.16
C LEU A 39 14.38 -5.41 0.99
N ASP A 40 14.33 -6.69 0.67
CA ASP A 40 13.62 -7.70 1.43
C ASP A 40 14.61 -8.58 2.20
N TYR A 41 14.38 -8.77 3.49
CA TYR A 41 15.11 -9.69 4.35
C TYR A 41 14.17 -10.72 4.98
N LYS A 42 14.40 -12.00 4.69
CA LYS A 42 13.70 -13.12 5.30
C LYS A 42 14.43 -13.55 6.55
N ILE A 43 13.90 -13.20 7.71
CA ILE A 43 14.43 -13.65 9.00
C ILE A 43 14.31 -15.19 9.10
N ASN A 44 13.12 -15.68 8.74
CA ASN A 44 12.78 -17.11 8.67
C ASN A 44 11.61 -17.31 7.67
N PRO A 45 11.13 -18.56 7.43
CA PRO A 45 10.02 -18.80 6.50
C PRO A 45 8.70 -18.07 6.81
N SER A 46 8.53 -17.65 8.07
CA SER A 46 7.31 -16.98 8.55
C SER A 46 7.43 -15.46 8.68
N ILE A 47 8.65 -14.91 8.72
CA ILE A 47 8.86 -13.47 8.96
C ILE A 47 9.75 -12.88 7.87
N LYS A 48 9.24 -11.84 7.23
CA LYS A 48 9.97 -11.06 6.23
C LYS A 48 9.88 -9.57 6.55
N ILE A 49 11.02 -8.88 6.51
CA ILE A 49 11.12 -7.42 6.61
C ILE A 49 11.37 -6.87 5.22
N SER A 50 10.67 -5.81 4.85
CA SER A 50 10.90 -5.03 3.63
C SER A 50 11.21 -3.59 4.05
N MET A 51 12.25 -2.97 3.48
CA MET A 51 12.69 -1.62 3.83
C MET A 51 13.08 -0.82 2.59
N GLY A 52 13.00 0.51 2.69
CA GLY A 52 13.25 1.46 1.61
C GLY A 52 11.95 2.00 1.03
N LEU A 53 11.94 2.33 -0.25
CA LEU A 53 10.71 2.75 -0.94
C LEU A 53 9.88 1.51 -1.26
N ILE A 54 8.96 1.17 -0.35
CA ILE A 54 8.19 -0.08 -0.34
C ILE A 54 6.82 0.07 -0.99
N GLY A 55 6.29 -1.02 -1.53
CA GLY A 55 4.92 -1.05 -2.06
C GLY A 55 3.86 -0.98 -0.96
N GLY A 56 2.84 -0.15 -1.17
CA GLY A 56 1.73 0.04 -0.24
C GLY A 56 0.96 -1.27 0.04
N LYS A 57 0.46 -1.38 1.27
CA LYS A 57 -0.28 -2.56 1.75
C LYS A 57 -1.80 -2.34 1.78
N GLN A 58 -2.24 -1.12 1.46
CA GLN A 58 -3.63 -0.71 1.63
C GLN A 58 -4.58 -1.47 0.70
N TYR A 59 -4.45 -1.34 -0.60
CA TYR A 59 -5.42 -1.87 -1.58
C TYR A 59 -4.83 -2.85 -2.61
N LYS A 60 -3.59 -3.29 -2.41
CA LYS A 60 -2.93 -4.17 -3.39
C LYS A 60 -3.64 -5.51 -3.59
N ASP A 61 -4.24 -6.07 -2.54
CA ASP A 61 -4.95 -7.34 -2.62
C ASP A 61 -6.28 -7.19 -3.36
N GLN A 62 -6.99 -6.08 -3.11
CA GLN A 62 -8.20 -5.71 -3.84
C GLN A 62 -7.90 -5.49 -5.32
N GLU A 63 -6.81 -4.75 -5.64
CA GLU A 63 -6.37 -4.52 -7.01
C GLU A 63 -6.04 -5.84 -7.74
N ASN A 64 -5.35 -6.76 -7.07
CA ASN A 64 -5.04 -8.09 -7.62
C ASN A 64 -6.29 -8.93 -7.83
N HIS A 65 -7.28 -8.82 -6.93
CA HIS A 65 -8.56 -9.48 -7.06
C HIS A 65 -9.37 -8.89 -8.23
N TRP A 66 -9.47 -7.56 -8.32
CA TRP A 66 -10.12 -6.84 -9.43
C TRP A 66 -9.50 -7.23 -10.77
N GLY A 67 -8.18 -7.09 -10.92
CA GLY A 67 -7.42 -7.52 -12.10
C GLY A 67 -7.68 -6.75 -13.39
N TYR A 68 -8.56 -5.75 -13.39
CA TYR A 68 -8.95 -4.93 -14.53
C TYR A 68 -8.55 -3.46 -14.37
N ARG A 69 -7.43 -3.20 -13.67
CA ARG A 69 -6.92 -1.85 -13.46
C ARG A 69 -6.75 -1.04 -14.76
N TYR A 70 -6.52 -1.71 -15.89
CA TYR A 70 -6.43 -1.08 -17.20
C TYR A 70 -7.76 -0.53 -17.72
N ILE A 71 -8.91 -0.98 -17.17
CA ILE A 71 -10.23 -0.43 -17.41
C ILE A 71 -10.53 0.68 -16.42
N TYR A 72 -10.38 0.39 -15.11
CA TYR A 72 -10.66 1.33 -14.03
C TYR A 72 -9.85 1.00 -12.79
N LYS A 73 -9.46 2.02 -12.02
CA LYS A 73 -8.75 1.87 -10.75
C LYS A 73 -9.67 1.30 -9.68
N MET A 74 -9.06 0.75 -8.62
CA MET A 74 -9.79 0.42 -7.39
C MET A 74 -10.30 1.68 -6.70
N LEU A 75 -11.38 1.58 -5.95
CA LEU A 75 -12.01 2.69 -5.23
C LEU A 75 -11.00 3.47 -4.38
N GLN A 76 -10.20 2.79 -3.57
CA GLN A 76 -9.20 3.44 -2.71
C GLN A 76 -8.08 4.15 -3.49
N ASP A 77 -7.67 3.63 -4.66
CA ASP A 77 -6.68 4.29 -5.54
C ASP A 77 -7.30 5.50 -6.26
N GLU A 78 -8.55 5.39 -6.71
CA GLU A 78 -9.26 6.49 -7.38
C GLU A 78 -9.50 7.66 -6.43
N HIS A 79 -9.94 7.37 -5.21
CA HIS A 79 -10.25 8.38 -4.19
C HIS A 79 -9.06 8.74 -3.28
N LYS A 80 -7.83 8.31 -3.64
CA LYS A 80 -6.58 8.72 -2.96
C LYS A 80 -6.55 8.42 -1.46
N PHE A 81 -7.05 7.25 -1.04
CA PHE A 81 -6.99 6.81 0.36
C PHE A 81 -5.57 6.63 0.90
N GLY A 82 -4.59 6.48 0.01
CA GLY A 82 -3.18 6.42 0.36
C GLY A 82 -2.28 6.15 -0.83
N PRO A 83 -0.96 6.31 -0.65
CA PRO A 83 0.01 6.11 -1.70
C PRO A 83 0.19 4.62 -2.03
N SER A 84 0.44 4.32 -3.30
CA SER A 84 0.71 2.94 -3.76
C SER A 84 2.14 2.47 -3.45
N ALA A 85 3.01 3.37 -3.03
CA ALA A 85 4.37 3.12 -2.53
C ALA A 85 4.84 4.29 -1.69
N ASP A 86 5.68 4.03 -0.68
CA ASP A 86 6.18 5.03 0.24
C ASP A 86 7.50 4.59 0.87
N LEU A 87 8.27 5.57 1.39
CA LEU A 87 9.51 5.29 2.11
C LEU A 87 9.19 4.78 3.52
N GLY A 88 9.77 3.63 3.89
CA GLY A 88 9.57 3.07 5.22
C GLY A 88 9.95 1.60 5.34
N ILE A 89 9.32 0.94 6.30
CA ILE A 89 9.56 -0.46 6.65
C ILE A 89 8.24 -1.21 6.83
N ASN A 90 8.21 -2.46 6.39
CA ASN A 90 7.10 -3.38 6.60
C ASN A 90 7.61 -4.71 7.15
N ALA A 91 6.97 -5.21 8.20
CA ALA A 91 7.12 -6.57 8.70
C ALA A 91 5.91 -7.42 8.26
N GLU A 92 6.19 -8.49 7.53
CA GLU A 92 5.21 -9.48 7.08
C GLU A 92 5.32 -10.75 7.91
N PHE A 93 4.21 -11.20 8.47
CA PHE A 93 4.11 -12.38 9.33
C PHE A 93 3.16 -13.40 8.70
N LYS A 94 3.68 -14.55 8.30
CA LYS A 94 2.87 -15.72 7.91
C LYS A 94 2.46 -16.48 9.16
N ILE A 95 1.34 -16.12 9.75
CA ILE A 95 0.82 -16.72 11.00
C ILE A 95 0.40 -18.16 10.75
N SER A 96 -0.20 -18.41 9.58
CA SER A 96 -0.55 -19.76 9.12
C SER A 96 -0.56 -19.83 7.59
N LYS A 97 -0.89 -21.01 7.02
CA LYS A 97 -1.09 -21.16 5.57
C LYS A 97 -2.24 -20.30 5.03
N LYS A 98 -3.14 -19.83 5.91
CA LYS A 98 -4.33 -19.06 5.54
C LYS A 98 -4.32 -17.63 6.03
N LEU A 99 -3.43 -17.27 6.97
CA LEU A 99 -3.41 -15.96 7.62
C LEU A 99 -2.06 -15.29 7.48
N LEU A 100 -2.06 -14.11 6.89
CA LEU A 100 -0.93 -13.21 6.73
C LEU A 100 -1.23 -11.88 7.43
N ALA A 101 -0.28 -11.39 8.21
CA ALA A 101 -0.33 -10.06 8.81
C ALA A 101 0.81 -9.19 8.28
N ASN A 102 0.57 -7.90 8.13
CA ASN A 102 1.59 -6.88 7.91
C ASN A 102 1.48 -5.81 8.98
N LEU A 103 2.62 -5.35 9.46
CA LEU A 103 2.77 -4.13 10.27
C LEU A 103 3.76 -3.24 9.53
N PHE A 104 3.43 -1.96 9.38
CA PHE A 104 4.31 -1.05 8.65
C PHE A 104 4.36 0.34 9.28
N VAL A 105 5.48 0.98 9.03
CA VAL A 105 5.73 2.40 9.30
C VAL A 105 6.29 3.00 8.02
N VAL A 106 5.66 4.06 7.54
CA VAL A 106 6.08 4.79 6.34
C VAL A 106 5.98 6.29 6.59
N ASN A 107 6.63 7.10 5.79
CA ASN A 107 6.58 8.55 5.98
C ASN A 107 5.16 9.11 5.74
N GLY A 108 4.46 8.70 4.68
CA GLY A 108 3.08 9.12 4.43
C GLY A 108 2.87 9.93 3.15
N GLU A 109 3.90 10.61 2.64
CA GLU A 109 3.83 11.49 1.45
C GLU A 109 3.68 10.71 0.16
N GLY A 110 4.17 9.47 0.14
CA GLY A 110 4.21 8.63 -1.05
C GLY A 110 5.40 8.93 -1.97
N TYR A 111 5.64 8.02 -2.92
CA TYR A 111 6.83 8.03 -3.78
C TYR A 111 6.90 9.19 -4.79
N LYS A 112 5.82 9.95 -4.98
CA LYS A 112 5.76 11.07 -5.92
C LYS A 112 6.11 12.41 -5.30
N ASN A 113 6.07 12.50 -4.00
CA ASN A 113 6.30 13.73 -3.26
C ASN A 113 7.68 13.69 -2.58
N LEU A 114 8.23 14.86 -2.33
CA LEU A 114 9.38 14.98 -1.44
C LEU A 114 8.93 14.63 -0.03
N GLN A 115 9.82 13.98 0.71
CA GLN A 115 9.60 13.73 2.13
C GLN A 115 9.68 15.07 2.86
N ASP A 116 8.70 15.38 3.68
CA ASP A 116 8.71 16.60 4.48
C ASP A 116 9.55 16.45 5.75
N GLU A 117 9.79 17.57 6.43
CA GLU A 117 10.65 17.65 7.62
C GLU A 117 9.83 17.59 8.92
N ASP A 118 8.52 17.38 8.85
CA ASP A 118 7.64 17.43 10.03
C ASP A 118 7.81 16.25 10.99
N GLY A 119 8.57 15.22 10.58
CA GLY A 119 8.81 14.02 11.39
C GLY A 119 7.58 13.14 11.59
N SER A 120 6.46 13.48 10.96
CA SER A 120 5.22 12.72 11.02
C SER A 120 5.36 11.41 10.27
N GLN A 121 4.80 10.34 10.82
CA GLN A 121 4.86 9.01 10.23
C GLN A 121 3.48 8.36 10.20
N ARG A 122 3.26 7.54 9.16
CA ARG A 122 2.06 6.74 8.99
C ARG A 122 2.32 5.32 9.47
N PHE A 123 1.53 4.89 10.45
CA PHE A 123 1.56 3.54 11.01
C PHE A 123 0.36 2.77 10.54
N GLY A 124 0.56 1.51 10.20
CA GLY A 124 -0.60 0.72 9.81
C GLY A 124 -0.39 -0.78 9.87
N MET A 125 -1.50 -1.48 9.69
CA MET A 125 -1.56 -2.93 9.69
C MET A 125 -2.53 -3.46 8.63
N SER A 126 -2.28 -4.67 8.18
CA SER A 126 -3.26 -5.43 7.41
C SER A 126 -3.29 -6.89 7.84
N LEU A 127 -4.47 -7.47 7.86
CA LEU A 127 -4.69 -8.91 8.06
C LEU A 127 -5.37 -9.46 6.81
N ILE A 128 -4.75 -10.45 6.19
CA ILE A 128 -5.26 -11.12 4.99
C ILE A 128 -5.57 -12.56 5.37
N TYR A 129 -6.84 -12.94 5.25
CA TYR A 129 -7.29 -14.28 5.58
C TYR A 129 -7.90 -14.96 4.37
N ASN A 130 -7.38 -16.13 4.02
CA ASN A 130 -7.83 -16.97 2.91
C ASN A 130 -8.47 -18.25 3.46
N PRO A 131 -9.75 -18.20 3.92
CA PRO A 131 -10.41 -19.38 4.50
C PRO A 131 -10.54 -20.51 3.50
N LEU A 132 -10.76 -20.19 2.23
CA LEU A 132 -10.87 -21.09 1.10
C LEU A 132 -9.87 -20.68 0.00
N LYS A 133 -9.51 -21.63 -0.87
CA LYS A 133 -8.54 -21.40 -1.98
C LYS A 133 -8.91 -20.22 -2.89
N LYS A 134 -10.22 -19.96 -3.06
CA LYS A 134 -10.75 -18.93 -3.96
C LYS A 134 -11.33 -17.70 -3.24
N LEU A 135 -11.32 -17.68 -1.89
CA LEU A 135 -11.87 -16.60 -1.08
C LEU A 135 -10.75 -15.89 -0.32
N THR A 136 -10.64 -14.59 -0.55
CA THR A 136 -9.74 -13.70 0.18
C THR A 136 -10.55 -12.70 0.96
N THR A 137 -10.24 -12.54 2.24
CA THR A 137 -10.76 -11.45 3.07
C THR A 137 -9.59 -10.64 3.58
N LYS A 138 -9.82 -9.34 3.82
CA LYS A 138 -8.80 -8.43 4.33
C LYS A 138 -9.41 -7.42 5.28
N PHE A 139 -8.70 -7.17 6.36
CA PHE A 139 -8.83 -6.01 7.20
C PHE A 139 -7.61 -5.12 7.03
N TYR A 140 -7.79 -3.82 7.03
CA TYR A 140 -6.73 -2.82 6.96
C TYR A 140 -7.06 -1.65 7.89
N TYR A 141 -6.04 -1.16 8.55
CA TYR A 141 -6.06 0.07 9.34
C TYR A 141 -4.75 0.82 9.21
N ASP A 142 -4.81 2.12 9.11
CA ASP A 142 -3.65 3.01 9.30
C ASP A 142 -4.05 4.33 9.93
N THR A 143 -3.06 4.98 10.53
CA THR A 143 -3.14 6.33 11.06
C THR A 143 -1.90 7.12 10.69
N HIS A 144 -2.07 8.39 10.37
CA HIS A 144 -0.99 9.33 10.11
C HIS A 144 -1.20 10.55 11.01
N ALA A 145 -0.29 10.71 11.98
CA ALA A 145 -0.33 11.82 12.92
C ALA A 145 -0.08 13.15 12.20
N SER A 146 -0.66 14.22 12.71
CA SER A 146 -0.37 15.59 12.29
C SER A 146 -0.13 16.44 13.54
N GLU A 147 0.89 17.28 13.52
CA GLU A 147 1.22 18.12 14.65
C GLU A 147 0.17 19.22 14.91
N ASN A 148 -0.43 19.74 13.84
CA ASN A 148 -1.28 20.93 13.88
C ASN A 148 -2.74 20.68 13.50
N SER A 149 -3.13 19.42 13.28
CA SER A 149 -4.50 19.08 12.90
C SER A 149 -4.89 17.68 13.39
N LYS A 150 -6.07 17.23 13.00
CA LYS A 150 -6.54 15.89 13.32
C LYS A 150 -5.80 14.84 12.48
N SER A 151 -5.45 13.72 13.10
CA SER A 151 -4.79 12.60 12.43
C SER A 151 -5.67 12.04 11.32
N LEU A 152 -5.07 11.73 10.17
CA LEU A 152 -5.71 10.92 9.15
C LEU A 152 -5.87 9.48 9.68
N ASN A 153 -7.05 8.90 9.51
CA ASN A 153 -7.30 7.50 9.83
C ASN A 153 -8.00 6.82 8.67
N ASN A 154 -7.53 5.61 8.33
CA ASN A 154 -8.17 4.75 7.34
C ASN A 154 -8.56 3.41 7.97
N ILE A 155 -9.77 2.95 7.66
CA ILE A 155 -10.19 1.60 7.93
C ILE A 155 -10.80 1.00 6.67
N ALA A 156 -10.45 -0.26 6.37
CA ALA A 156 -11.00 -0.95 5.22
C ALA A 156 -11.25 -2.43 5.53
N PHE A 157 -12.36 -2.93 4.97
CA PHE A 157 -12.69 -4.35 4.93
C PHE A 157 -12.92 -4.76 3.48
N PHE A 158 -12.43 -5.93 3.13
CA PHE A 158 -12.60 -6.49 1.80
C PHE A 158 -12.91 -7.99 1.90
N ALA A 159 -13.81 -8.46 1.04
CA ALA A 159 -14.03 -9.87 0.79
C ALA A 159 -14.19 -10.09 -0.71
N GLY A 160 -13.43 -11.03 -1.29
CA GLY A 160 -13.47 -11.33 -2.71
C GLY A 160 -13.38 -12.82 -2.99
N TYR A 161 -14.28 -13.32 -3.82
CA TYR A 161 -14.27 -14.69 -4.33
C TYR A 161 -13.91 -14.68 -5.83
N LYS A 162 -12.91 -15.47 -6.21
CA LYS A 162 -12.43 -15.56 -7.59
C LYS A 162 -12.58 -16.98 -8.11
N ALA A 163 -13.61 -17.22 -8.90
CA ALA A 163 -13.81 -18.43 -9.68
C ALA A 163 -12.94 -18.42 -10.95
N ASP A 164 -13.00 -19.49 -11.72
CA ASP A 164 -12.18 -19.63 -12.93
C ASP A 164 -12.64 -18.68 -14.05
N SER A 165 -13.96 -18.48 -14.19
CA SER A 165 -14.57 -17.65 -15.24
C SER A 165 -15.19 -16.33 -14.74
N TRP A 166 -15.35 -16.14 -13.42
CA TRP A 166 -15.94 -14.95 -12.84
C TRP A 166 -15.31 -14.60 -11.49
N ARG A 167 -15.52 -13.38 -11.05
CA ARG A 167 -15.12 -12.89 -9.74
C ARG A 167 -16.16 -11.94 -9.17
N ILE A 168 -16.27 -11.93 -7.85
CA ILE A 168 -17.11 -10.99 -7.13
C ILE A 168 -16.33 -10.52 -5.90
N GLY A 169 -16.46 -9.25 -5.55
CA GLY A 169 -15.87 -8.66 -4.35
C GLY A 169 -16.75 -7.56 -3.80
N ALA A 170 -16.66 -7.38 -2.50
CA ALA A 170 -17.25 -6.27 -1.79
C ALA A 170 -16.18 -5.64 -0.89
N GLU A 171 -16.21 -4.32 -0.75
CA GLU A 171 -15.34 -3.60 0.15
C GLU A 171 -16.10 -2.49 0.88
N TYR A 172 -15.68 -2.22 2.10
CA TYR A 172 -16.05 -1.05 2.87
C TYR A 172 -14.78 -0.29 3.20
N ASN A 173 -14.78 1.01 2.92
CA ASN A 173 -13.65 1.88 3.14
C ASN A 173 -14.13 3.15 3.83
N LYS A 174 -13.42 3.58 4.86
CA LYS A 174 -13.64 4.85 5.54
C LYS A 174 -12.30 5.55 5.72
N MET A 175 -12.24 6.82 5.32
CA MET A 175 -11.11 7.70 5.58
C MET A 175 -11.60 8.93 6.33
N GLU A 176 -10.99 9.21 7.47
CA GLU A 176 -11.22 10.40 8.28
C GLU A 176 -10.07 11.36 8.10
N ASN A 177 -10.37 12.66 8.02
CA ASN A 177 -9.40 13.76 7.87
C ASN A 177 -8.46 13.58 6.67
N GLY A 178 -8.95 13.06 5.53
CA GLY A 178 -8.18 12.64 4.36
C GLY A 178 -7.31 13.73 3.76
N ALA A 179 -7.86 14.53 2.82
CA ALA A 179 -7.05 15.49 2.06
C ALA A 179 -6.50 16.66 2.90
N ASN A 180 -7.12 16.96 4.02
CA ASN A 180 -6.84 18.15 4.83
C ASN A 180 -6.21 17.85 6.20
N TYR A 181 -5.72 16.63 6.45
CA TYR A 181 -5.20 16.28 7.76
C TYR A 181 -4.00 17.15 8.20
N LYS A 182 -3.27 17.76 7.26
CA LYS A 182 -2.15 18.68 7.54
C LYS A 182 -2.55 20.14 7.71
N THR A 183 -3.80 20.53 7.44
CA THR A 183 -4.18 21.95 7.29
C THR A 183 -5.00 22.51 8.42
N ALA A 184 -5.26 21.82 9.49
CA ALA A 184 -6.12 22.27 10.60
C ALA A 184 -7.53 22.79 10.19
N ILE A 185 -7.90 22.61 8.94
CA ILE A 185 -9.22 22.97 8.40
C ILE A 185 -10.12 21.74 8.51
N ASP A 186 -11.37 21.95 8.72
CA ASP A 186 -12.45 20.99 8.95
C ASP A 186 -12.23 19.52 8.53
N ASP A 187 -12.84 18.62 9.26
CA ASP A 187 -12.81 17.18 9.02
C ASP A 187 -13.21 16.84 7.59
N HIS A 188 -12.37 16.12 6.87
CA HIS A 188 -12.69 15.57 5.57
C HIS A 188 -12.82 14.04 5.67
N ASN A 189 -14.05 13.56 5.62
CA ASN A 189 -14.39 12.14 5.76
C ASN A 189 -14.84 11.56 4.41
N LEU A 190 -14.38 10.34 4.08
CA LEU A 190 -14.77 9.55 2.90
C LEU A 190 -15.26 8.16 3.29
#